data_469b57857d99ef885a8009fc6801781b
#
_entry.id   469b57857d99ef885a8009fc6801781b
#
_cell.length_a   1.000
_cell.length_b   1.000
_cell.length_c   1.000
_cell.angle_alpha   90.00
_cell.angle_beta   90.00
_cell.angle_gamma   90.00
#
_symmetry.space_group_name_H-M   'P 1'
#
loop_
_entity.id
_entity.type
_entity.pdbx_description
1 polymer ?
#
loop_
_entity_poly.entity_id
_entity_poly.type
_entity_poly.pdbx_seq_one_letter_code
_entity_poly.pdbx_strand_id
1 'polypeptide(L)'
;MLRGKLRLAPACYHVLHLIPAMVAHEMNFFYDEGLRDADGFPAHEIILGGLVPFGLEKLGLAQAMKEKSIDIALDILTPTVFFQRARGADLYIIAGWRNQRASVVISAPDIKSLRDLKGKRIGVIEIGGINYRGVRACLRKAGLDPDRDVEWVGRVYPPGNIDALRSGKVDCLRIEASKAEKLQKEGFNILADPKQQYPEGFPDRIIAATGKILESKPEFVKAFLKAMIRSYWFVRDQPGNFSYLYNLEKRLRFQSPDPDEGGARFATASAEIAQAMPFPIDGLPTGFEALLEEEREVGDLNYDVPPIREVCALDLVREAFRELVGREELKPEFERVSAAVKRFGY
;
A
#
# COMPACT_ATOMS: atom_id res chain seq x y z
N MET A 1 21.98 -20.63 17.15
CA MET A 1 21.97 -20.62 15.67
C MET A 1 20.54 -20.48 15.21
N LEU A 2 20.21 -19.37 14.56
CA LEU A 2 18.88 -19.16 14.01
C LEU A 2 18.68 -20.03 12.77
N ARG A 3 18.14 -21.23 12.96
CA ARG A 3 17.74 -22.09 11.84
C ARG A 3 16.39 -21.61 11.31
N GLY A 4 16.31 -21.42 10.00
CA GLY A 4 15.08 -21.14 9.27
C GLY A 4 15.07 -19.78 8.55
N LYS A 5 14.37 -19.75 7.44
CA LYS A 5 14.19 -18.57 6.60
C LYS A 5 13.13 -17.65 7.20
N LEU A 6 13.29 -16.35 6.99
CA LEU A 6 12.24 -15.35 7.21
C LEU A 6 11.18 -15.51 6.11
N ARG A 7 9.94 -15.77 6.47
CA ARG A 7 8.87 -16.03 5.52
C ARG A 7 8.00 -14.79 5.35
N LEU A 8 7.97 -14.30 4.12
CA LEU A 8 7.32 -13.06 3.72
C LEU A 8 6.12 -13.37 2.83
N ALA A 9 4.98 -12.73 3.06
CA ALA A 9 3.83 -12.86 2.17
C ALA A 9 3.13 -11.51 1.98
N PRO A 10 2.78 -11.11 0.72
CA PRO A 10 1.93 -9.94 0.49
C PRO A 10 0.48 -10.24 0.88
N ALA A 11 -0.33 -9.19 1.01
CA ALA A 11 -1.75 -9.33 1.27
C ALA A 11 -2.44 -10.21 0.22
N CYS A 12 -2.15 -9.97 -1.04
CA CYS A 12 -2.71 -10.72 -2.17
C CYS A 12 -1.68 -10.91 -3.28
N TYR A 13 -2.07 -11.63 -4.33
CA TYR A 13 -1.22 -11.98 -5.48
C TYR A 13 -1.01 -10.84 -6.50
N HIS A 14 -1.60 -9.67 -6.30
CA HIS A 14 -1.40 -8.56 -7.24
C HIS A 14 0.06 -8.10 -7.28
N VAL A 15 0.59 -7.97 -8.47
CA VAL A 15 2.01 -7.67 -8.73
C VAL A 15 2.49 -6.42 -8.01
N LEU A 16 1.68 -5.36 -7.95
CA LEU A 16 2.00 -4.11 -7.26
C LEU A 16 2.31 -4.30 -5.76
N HIS A 17 1.71 -5.31 -5.14
CA HIS A 17 1.94 -5.66 -3.73
C HIS A 17 3.25 -6.42 -3.51
N LEU A 18 3.93 -6.80 -4.59
CA LEU A 18 5.17 -7.59 -4.56
C LEU A 18 6.39 -6.79 -5.02
N ILE A 19 6.22 -5.76 -5.87
CA ILE A 19 7.32 -5.09 -6.56
C ILE A 19 8.48 -4.73 -5.62
N PRO A 20 8.32 -4.01 -4.49
CA PRO A 20 9.45 -3.68 -3.65
C PRO A 20 10.18 -4.89 -3.07
N ALA A 21 9.44 -5.92 -2.64
CA ALA A 21 10.04 -7.14 -2.09
C ALA A 21 10.79 -7.94 -3.17
N MET A 22 10.27 -7.99 -4.39
CA MET A 22 10.94 -8.65 -5.51
C MET A 22 12.15 -7.86 -6.00
N VAL A 23 12.10 -6.53 -5.99
CA VAL A 23 13.28 -5.69 -6.22
C VAL A 23 14.36 -6.01 -5.17
N ALA A 24 13.99 -6.03 -3.88
CA ALA A 24 14.95 -6.38 -2.82
C ALA A 24 15.54 -7.78 -3.00
N HIS A 25 14.77 -8.73 -3.50
CA HIS A 25 15.22 -10.09 -3.79
C HIS A 25 16.15 -10.15 -5.02
N GLU A 26 15.72 -9.63 -6.17
CA GLU A 26 16.47 -9.74 -7.44
C GLU A 26 17.73 -8.87 -7.46
N MET A 27 17.71 -7.73 -6.75
CA MET A 27 18.89 -6.85 -6.58
C MET A 27 19.81 -7.31 -5.46
N ASN A 28 19.55 -8.47 -4.84
CA ASN A 28 20.29 -9.03 -3.72
C ASN A 28 20.32 -8.16 -2.45
N PHE A 29 19.44 -7.16 -2.31
CA PHE A 29 19.46 -6.28 -1.13
C PHE A 29 19.25 -7.05 0.17
N PHE A 30 18.40 -8.10 0.19
CA PHE A 30 18.26 -8.94 1.37
C PHE A 30 19.58 -9.58 1.80
N TYR A 31 20.33 -10.12 0.84
CA TYR A 31 21.62 -10.73 1.09
C TYR A 31 22.68 -9.72 1.54
N ASP A 32 22.77 -8.58 0.85
CA ASP A 32 23.74 -7.51 1.12
C ASP A 32 23.52 -6.92 2.52
N GLU A 33 22.27 -6.81 2.96
CA GLU A 33 21.93 -6.29 4.28
C GLU A 33 22.03 -7.34 5.40
N GLY A 34 22.45 -8.56 5.08
CA GLY A 34 22.76 -9.60 6.06
C GLY A 34 21.61 -10.59 6.32
N LEU A 35 20.55 -10.62 5.49
CA LEU A 35 19.51 -11.64 5.60
C LEU A 35 19.98 -12.97 4.99
N ARG A 36 20.92 -13.60 5.67
CA ARG A 36 21.58 -14.86 5.31
C ARG A 36 21.71 -15.78 6.52
N ASP A 37 21.72 -17.08 6.28
CA ASP A 37 21.93 -18.08 7.33
C ASP A 37 23.41 -18.20 7.73
N ALA A 38 23.68 -19.13 8.66
CA ALA A 38 25.04 -19.35 9.16
C ALA A 38 26.01 -19.87 8.09
N ASP A 39 25.49 -20.49 7.04
CA ASP A 39 26.26 -21.03 5.92
C ASP A 39 26.40 -20.03 4.78
N GLY A 40 25.85 -18.82 4.93
CA GLY A 40 25.91 -17.73 3.97
C GLY A 40 24.86 -17.79 2.85
N PHE A 41 23.84 -18.65 2.96
CA PHE A 41 22.76 -18.71 1.98
C PHE A 41 21.64 -17.71 2.30
N PRO A 42 20.85 -17.26 1.29
CA PRO A 42 19.72 -16.37 1.51
C PRO A 42 18.72 -16.95 2.52
N ALA A 43 18.47 -16.20 3.60
CA ALA A 43 17.62 -16.60 4.71
C ALA A 43 16.19 -16.01 4.63
N HIS A 44 15.63 -15.93 3.44
CA HIS A 44 14.25 -15.48 3.21
C HIS A 44 13.52 -16.35 2.19
N GLU A 45 12.18 -16.30 2.26
CA GLU A 45 11.26 -16.93 1.30
C GLU A 45 10.08 -15.99 1.08
N ILE A 46 9.77 -15.69 -0.19
CA ILE A 46 8.62 -14.85 -0.57
C ILE A 46 7.51 -15.76 -1.10
N ILE A 47 6.35 -15.72 -0.46
CA ILE A 47 5.17 -16.49 -0.86
C ILE A 47 4.38 -15.68 -1.89
N LEU A 48 4.59 -15.95 -3.17
CA LEU A 48 4.05 -15.16 -4.28
C LEU A 48 2.51 -15.15 -4.34
N GLY A 49 1.85 -16.21 -3.87
CA GLY A 49 0.39 -16.30 -3.86
C GLY A 49 -0.33 -15.37 -2.88
N GLY A 50 0.41 -14.71 -1.99
CA GLY A 50 -0.14 -13.84 -0.97
C GLY A 50 -0.94 -14.55 0.12
N LEU A 51 -1.62 -13.78 0.97
CA LEU A 51 -2.39 -14.29 2.12
C LEU A 51 -3.88 -14.52 1.83
N VAL A 52 -4.44 -13.89 0.78
CA VAL A 52 -5.86 -14.07 0.42
C VAL A 52 -6.24 -15.53 0.16
N PRO A 53 -5.47 -16.33 -0.62
CA PRO A 53 -5.77 -17.74 -0.81
C PRO A 53 -5.72 -18.57 0.48
N PHE A 54 -5.07 -18.06 1.52
CA PHE A 54 -4.90 -18.71 2.82
C PHE A 54 -5.90 -18.22 3.86
N GLY A 55 -6.98 -17.58 3.42
CA GLY A 55 -8.08 -17.22 4.28
C GLY A 55 -7.95 -15.87 4.97
N LEU A 56 -7.12 -14.94 4.45
CA LEU A 56 -7.02 -13.60 4.99
C LEU A 56 -8.39 -12.95 5.22
N GLU A 57 -9.31 -13.10 4.28
CA GLU A 57 -10.66 -12.54 4.35
C GLU A 57 -11.56 -13.26 5.36
N LYS A 58 -11.39 -14.58 5.51
CA LYS A 58 -12.25 -15.43 6.37
C LYS A 58 -11.71 -15.57 7.79
N LEU A 59 -10.41 -15.75 7.93
CA LEU A 59 -9.73 -16.08 9.19
C LEU A 59 -9.12 -14.85 9.87
N GLY A 60 -8.90 -13.79 9.11
CA GLY A 60 -8.14 -12.64 9.54
C GLY A 60 -6.62 -12.83 9.42
N LEU A 61 -5.88 -11.69 9.46
CA LEU A 61 -4.45 -11.65 9.17
C LEU A 61 -3.61 -12.56 10.09
N ALA A 62 -3.81 -12.46 11.40
CA ALA A 62 -3.01 -13.22 12.37
C ALA A 62 -3.14 -14.74 12.18
N GLN A 63 -4.36 -15.23 11.95
CA GLN A 63 -4.61 -16.65 11.75
C GLN A 63 -4.08 -17.13 10.40
N ALA A 64 -4.23 -16.35 9.32
CA ALA A 64 -3.69 -16.69 8.01
C ALA A 64 -2.15 -16.76 8.05
N MET A 65 -1.50 -15.82 8.73
CA MET A 65 -0.05 -15.86 8.94
C MET A 65 0.39 -17.09 9.74
N LYS A 66 -0.32 -17.42 10.83
CA LYS A 66 -0.02 -18.59 11.66
C LYS A 66 -0.13 -19.90 10.88
N GLU A 67 -1.20 -20.10 10.12
CA GLU A 67 -1.43 -21.34 9.35
C GLU A 67 -0.35 -21.59 8.29
N LYS A 68 0.19 -20.54 7.72
CA LYS A 68 1.25 -20.61 6.70
C LYS A 68 2.64 -20.33 7.24
N SER A 69 2.78 -20.18 8.55
CA SER A 69 4.04 -19.87 9.21
C SER A 69 4.71 -18.63 8.60
N ILE A 70 3.94 -17.59 8.33
CA ILE A 70 4.42 -16.31 7.80
C ILE A 70 4.90 -15.45 8.96
N ASP A 71 6.11 -14.92 8.85
CA ASP A 71 6.72 -14.06 9.85
C ASP A 71 6.37 -12.58 9.62
N ILE A 72 6.36 -12.16 8.34
CA ILE A 72 6.11 -10.77 7.93
C ILE A 72 5.08 -10.73 6.80
N ALA A 73 4.07 -9.91 6.98
CA ALA A 73 3.04 -9.63 5.99
C ALA A 73 3.26 -8.24 5.34
N LEU A 74 3.22 -8.21 4.01
CA LEU A 74 3.52 -7.04 3.19
C LEU A 74 2.25 -6.42 2.63
N ASP A 75 2.24 -5.08 2.50
CA ASP A 75 1.15 -4.30 1.89
C ASP A 75 -0.22 -4.55 2.53
N ILE A 76 -0.24 -4.59 3.86
CA ILE A 76 -1.44 -4.82 4.66
C ILE A 76 -2.17 -3.50 4.89
N LEU A 77 -3.50 -3.52 4.84
CA LEU A 77 -4.33 -2.40 5.28
C LEU A 77 -4.08 -2.09 6.74
N THR A 78 -3.71 -0.86 7.04
CA THR A 78 -3.37 -0.44 8.40
C THR A 78 -4.48 -0.72 9.43
N PRO A 79 -5.78 -0.45 9.16
CA PRO A 79 -6.86 -0.75 10.10
C PRO A 79 -6.93 -2.24 10.48
N THR A 80 -6.52 -3.13 9.58
CA THR A 80 -6.52 -4.58 9.85
C THR A 80 -5.65 -4.93 11.06
N VAL A 81 -4.48 -4.30 11.21
CA VAL A 81 -3.59 -4.59 12.33
C VAL A 81 -4.17 -4.03 13.64
N PHE A 82 -4.70 -2.81 13.63
CA PHE A 82 -5.37 -2.23 14.80
C PHE A 82 -6.52 -3.13 15.28
N PHE A 83 -7.37 -3.57 14.35
CA PHE A 83 -8.48 -4.47 14.65
C PHE A 83 -8.04 -5.81 15.24
N GLN A 84 -6.99 -6.41 14.69
CA GLN A 84 -6.45 -7.68 15.17
C GLN A 84 -5.77 -7.53 16.54
N ARG A 85 -5.03 -6.44 16.76
CA ARG A 85 -4.41 -6.10 18.05
C ARG A 85 -5.45 -5.87 19.14
N ALA A 86 -6.53 -5.16 18.85
CA ALA A 86 -7.66 -4.97 19.78
C ALA A 86 -8.27 -6.31 20.25
N ARG A 87 -8.07 -7.39 19.50
CA ARG A 87 -8.50 -8.76 19.83
C ARG A 87 -7.39 -9.64 20.38
N GLY A 88 -6.29 -9.06 20.80
CA GLY A 88 -5.18 -9.77 21.42
C GLY A 88 -4.25 -10.50 20.44
N ALA A 89 -4.31 -10.21 19.14
CA ALA A 89 -3.39 -10.82 18.17
C ALA A 89 -1.96 -10.34 18.41
N ASP A 90 -0.99 -11.25 18.29
CA ASP A 90 0.44 -10.95 18.36
C ASP A 90 0.96 -10.43 17.02
N LEU A 91 0.54 -9.22 16.65
CA LEU A 91 0.88 -8.54 15.40
C LEU A 91 1.28 -7.10 15.66
N TYR A 92 2.32 -6.62 14.95
CA TYR A 92 2.83 -5.26 15.06
C TYR A 92 3.09 -4.64 13.71
N ILE A 93 2.84 -3.36 13.56
CA ILE A 93 3.28 -2.56 12.42
C ILE A 93 4.76 -2.28 12.61
N ILE A 94 5.60 -2.70 11.65
CA ILE A 94 7.06 -2.55 11.74
C ILE A 94 7.62 -1.54 10.73
N ALA A 95 6.87 -1.24 9.67
CA ALA A 95 7.23 -0.21 8.68
C ALA A 95 6.01 0.24 7.87
N GLY A 96 6.15 1.36 7.17
CA GLY A 96 5.24 1.80 6.12
C GLY A 96 5.46 1.04 4.82
N TRP A 97 4.38 0.83 4.08
CA TRP A 97 4.43 0.40 2.68
C TRP A 97 4.01 1.55 1.77
N ARG A 98 2.90 2.21 2.08
CA ARG A 98 2.42 3.43 1.42
C ARG A 98 1.91 4.44 2.44
N ASN A 99 2.52 5.61 2.44
CA ASN A 99 2.17 6.70 3.35
C ASN A 99 1.18 7.69 2.76
N GLN A 100 0.53 7.33 1.65
CA GLN A 100 -0.55 8.12 1.07
C GLN A 100 -1.40 7.22 0.17
N ARG A 101 -2.65 7.59 0.00
CA ARG A 101 -3.50 6.96 -1.02
C ARG A 101 -3.09 7.43 -2.40
N ALA A 102 -2.97 6.48 -3.33
CA ALA A 102 -2.61 6.78 -4.72
C ALA A 102 -3.82 7.15 -5.61
N SER A 103 -5.03 7.18 -5.04
CA SER A 103 -6.28 7.38 -5.80
C SER A 103 -6.97 8.66 -5.37
N VAL A 104 -7.48 9.40 -6.35
CA VAL A 104 -8.26 10.63 -6.21
C VAL A 104 -9.74 10.38 -6.50
N VAL A 105 -10.61 11.28 -6.03
CA VAL A 105 -12.04 11.30 -6.40
C VAL A 105 -12.20 12.21 -7.61
N ILE A 106 -12.71 11.67 -8.72
CA ILE A 106 -12.92 12.38 -9.99
C ILE A 106 -14.37 12.32 -10.41
N SER A 107 -14.87 13.39 -11.03
CA SER A 107 -16.26 13.55 -11.43
C SER A 107 -16.42 14.04 -12.86
N ALA A 108 -17.65 13.92 -13.38
CA ALA A 108 -18.10 14.53 -14.62
C ALA A 108 -17.88 16.05 -14.64
N PRO A 109 -17.77 16.66 -15.83
CA PRO A 109 -17.41 18.08 -15.99
C PRO A 109 -18.34 19.09 -15.32
N ASP A 110 -19.63 18.76 -15.15
CA ASP A 110 -20.65 19.60 -14.52
C ASP A 110 -20.59 19.60 -12.98
N ILE A 111 -19.88 18.65 -12.37
CA ILE A 111 -19.76 18.46 -10.93
C ILE A 111 -18.41 19.05 -10.49
N LYS A 112 -18.42 20.13 -9.71
CA LYS A 112 -17.22 20.90 -9.38
C LYS A 112 -16.75 20.78 -7.93
N SER A 113 -17.61 20.25 -7.06
CA SER A 113 -17.31 20.07 -5.65
C SER A 113 -17.90 18.76 -5.13
N LEU A 114 -17.40 18.29 -3.97
CA LEU A 114 -17.98 17.11 -3.31
C LEU A 114 -19.46 17.31 -2.95
N ARG A 115 -19.90 18.55 -2.69
CA ARG A 115 -21.31 18.86 -2.38
C ARG A 115 -22.24 18.68 -3.58
N ASP A 116 -21.73 18.86 -4.79
CA ASP A 116 -22.50 18.67 -6.03
C ASP A 116 -22.77 17.20 -6.33
N LEU A 117 -22.18 16.30 -5.54
CA LEU A 117 -22.45 14.86 -5.61
C LEU A 117 -23.82 14.46 -5.02
N LYS A 118 -24.55 15.39 -4.40
CA LYS A 118 -25.91 15.10 -3.92
C LYS A 118 -26.83 14.68 -5.06
N GLY A 119 -27.45 13.50 -4.91
CA GLY A 119 -28.31 12.88 -5.92
C GLY A 119 -27.55 12.25 -7.11
N LYS A 120 -26.21 12.15 -7.04
CA LYS A 120 -25.38 11.62 -8.13
C LYS A 120 -24.99 10.16 -7.92
N ARG A 121 -24.63 9.49 -9.02
CA ARG A 121 -24.23 8.09 -9.08
C ARG A 121 -22.71 7.97 -8.89
N ILE A 122 -22.30 7.23 -7.88
CA ILE A 122 -20.88 7.02 -7.56
C ILE A 122 -20.52 5.59 -7.88
N GLY A 123 -19.63 5.41 -8.86
CA GLY A 123 -19.12 4.11 -9.28
C GLY A 123 -18.06 3.58 -8.33
N VAL A 124 -18.22 2.32 -7.89
CA VAL A 124 -17.25 1.60 -7.06
C VAL A 124 -17.08 0.18 -7.56
N ILE A 125 -15.90 -0.42 -7.30
CA ILE A 125 -15.65 -1.83 -7.60
C ILE A 125 -16.59 -2.69 -6.77
N GLU A 126 -16.58 -2.45 -5.45
CA GLU A 126 -17.34 -3.22 -4.47
C GLU A 126 -17.90 -2.29 -3.40
N ILE A 127 -19.17 -2.48 -3.05
CA ILE A 127 -19.80 -1.82 -1.91
C ILE A 127 -19.19 -2.40 -0.62
N GLY A 128 -18.70 -1.54 0.27
CA GLY A 128 -17.93 -1.92 1.44
C GLY A 128 -16.41 -1.99 1.20
N GLY A 129 -15.95 -2.01 -0.06
CA GLY A 129 -14.53 -2.04 -0.42
C GLY A 129 -13.80 -0.71 -0.20
N ILE A 130 -12.48 -0.70 -0.40
CA ILE A 130 -11.62 0.45 -0.11
C ILE A 130 -11.99 1.72 -0.88
N ASN A 131 -12.46 1.59 -2.14
CA ASN A 131 -12.89 2.75 -2.93
C ASN A 131 -14.19 3.34 -2.39
N TYR A 132 -15.13 2.49 -2.02
CA TYR A 132 -16.38 2.87 -1.37
C TYR A 132 -16.13 3.64 -0.07
N ARG A 133 -15.32 3.08 0.83
CA ARG A 133 -14.99 3.69 2.13
C ARG A 133 -14.32 5.06 1.96
N GLY A 134 -13.34 5.16 1.06
CA GLY A 134 -12.64 6.42 0.84
C GLY A 134 -13.54 7.53 0.29
N VAL A 135 -14.50 7.22 -0.58
CA VAL A 135 -15.46 8.22 -1.07
C VAL A 135 -16.47 8.58 0.03
N ARG A 136 -16.93 7.61 0.84
CA ARG A 136 -17.80 7.89 2.00
C ARG A 136 -17.18 8.92 2.96
N ALA A 137 -15.91 8.78 3.28
CA ALA A 137 -15.19 9.73 4.12
C ALA A 137 -15.19 11.15 3.50
N CYS A 138 -14.94 11.25 2.18
CA CYS A 138 -14.98 12.52 1.46
C CYS A 138 -16.38 13.15 1.51
N LEU A 139 -17.44 12.36 1.31
CA LEU A 139 -18.83 12.83 1.35
C LEU A 139 -19.20 13.37 2.74
N ARG A 140 -18.86 12.64 3.81
CA ARG A 140 -19.12 13.09 5.18
C ARG A 140 -18.39 14.39 5.52
N LYS A 141 -17.12 14.52 5.15
CA LYS A 141 -16.37 15.79 5.29
C LYS A 141 -17.01 16.95 4.53
N ALA A 142 -17.69 16.67 3.43
CA ALA A 142 -18.45 17.67 2.67
C ALA A 142 -19.86 17.96 3.24
N GLY A 143 -20.26 17.27 4.31
CA GLY A 143 -21.59 17.41 4.94
C GLY A 143 -22.70 16.64 4.26
N LEU A 144 -22.37 15.65 3.43
CA LEU A 144 -23.35 14.75 2.80
C LEU A 144 -23.49 13.44 3.58
N ASP A 145 -24.70 12.91 3.63
CA ASP A 145 -24.98 11.56 4.13
C ASP A 145 -24.75 10.54 2.99
N PRO A 146 -23.69 9.72 3.06
CA PRO A 146 -23.35 8.78 1.99
C PRO A 146 -24.38 7.66 1.81
N ASP A 147 -25.31 7.48 2.76
CA ASP A 147 -26.35 6.45 2.69
C ASP A 147 -27.68 6.99 2.13
N ARG A 148 -27.85 8.32 2.07
CA ARG A 148 -29.09 8.98 1.64
C ARG A 148 -28.91 9.96 0.49
N ASP A 149 -27.75 10.62 0.42
CA ASP A 149 -27.55 11.73 -0.51
C ASP A 149 -26.95 11.31 -1.85
N VAL A 150 -26.53 10.04 -2.02
CA VAL A 150 -25.90 9.56 -3.26
C VAL A 150 -26.42 8.17 -3.64
N GLU A 151 -26.28 7.81 -4.91
CA GLU A 151 -26.54 6.46 -5.42
C GLU A 151 -25.22 5.71 -5.63
N TRP A 152 -25.08 4.54 -5.02
CA TRP A 152 -23.90 3.69 -5.19
C TRP A 152 -24.10 2.69 -6.34
N VAL A 153 -23.20 2.73 -7.32
CA VAL A 153 -23.16 1.80 -8.45
C VAL A 153 -21.98 0.86 -8.27
N GLY A 154 -22.26 -0.36 -7.86
CA GLY A 154 -21.26 -1.42 -7.70
C GLY A 154 -20.82 -2.05 -9.02
N ARG A 155 -19.74 -2.85 -8.99
CA ARG A 155 -19.18 -3.58 -10.13
C ARG A 155 -18.67 -2.71 -11.28
N VAL A 156 -18.18 -1.52 -10.94
CA VAL A 156 -17.56 -0.60 -11.89
C VAL A 156 -16.05 -0.86 -11.90
N TYR A 157 -15.63 -1.88 -12.65
CA TYR A 157 -14.26 -2.38 -12.70
C TYR A 157 -13.39 -1.65 -13.72
N PRO A 158 -12.07 -1.49 -13.46
CA PRO A 158 -11.11 -1.18 -14.53
C PRO A 158 -11.04 -2.30 -15.59
N PRO A 159 -10.75 -1.99 -16.87
CA PRO A 159 -10.57 -0.64 -17.42
C PRO A 159 -11.86 0.10 -17.72
N GLY A 160 -13.02 -0.57 -17.68
CA GLY A 160 -14.33 -0.02 -18.06
C GLY A 160 -14.89 1.05 -17.13
N ASN A 161 -14.26 1.29 -15.97
CA ASN A 161 -14.68 2.33 -15.04
C ASN A 161 -14.56 3.74 -15.64
N ILE A 162 -13.51 4.02 -16.40
CA ILE A 162 -13.31 5.30 -17.06
C ILE A 162 -14.39 5.50 -18.16
N ASP A 163 -14.71 4.46 -18.91
CA ASP A 163 -15.76 4.52 -19.93
C ASP A 163 -17.15 4.70 -19.31
N ALA A 164 -17.38 4.12 -18.12
CA ALA A 164 -18.60 4.35 -17.36
C ALA A 164 -18.75 5.82 -16.94
N LEU A 165 -17.65 6.49 -16.57
CA LEU A 165 -17.65 7.91 -16.26
C LEU A 165 -17.85 8.77 -17.53
N ARG A 166 -17.12 8.48 -18.61
CA ARG A 166 -17.25 9.21 -19.89
C ARG A 166 -18.64 9.10 -20.52
N SER A 167 -19.23 7.94 -20.42
CA SER A 167 -20.60 7.71 -20.96
C SER A 167 -21.73 8.22 -20.06
N GLY A 168 -21.40 8.76 -18.89
CA GLY A 168 -22.39 9.19 -17.92
C GLY A 168 -23.16 8.05 -17.26
N LYS A 169 -22.67 6.81 -17.28
CA LYS A 169 -23.24 5.70 -16.52
C LYS A 169 -23.05 5.91 -15.02
N VAL A 170 -21.95 6.53 -14.64
CA VAL A 170 -21.68 7.05 -13.29
C VAL A 170 -21.19 8.49 -13.38
N ASP A 171 -21.39 9.26 -12.33
CA ASP A 171 -21.09 10.68 -12.28
C ASP A 171 -19.77 10.96 -11.55
N CYS A 172 -19.30 10.01 -10.76
CA CYS A 172 -18.09 10.10 -9.96
C CYS A 172 -17.44 8.71 -9.79
N LEU A 173 -16.11 8.71 -9.69
CA LEU A 173 -15.28 7.53 -9.44
C LEU A 173 -14.14 7.86 -8.47
N ARG A 174 -13.52 6.81 -7.93
CA ARG A 174 -12.18 6.89 -7.36
C ARG A 174 -11.21 6.11 -8.24
N ILE A 175 -10.18 6.81 -8.76
CA ILE A 175 -9.17 6.24 -9.67
C ILE A 175 -7.76 6.72 -9.30
N GLU A 176 -6.73 6.08 -9.85
CA GLU A 176 -5.34 6.49 -9.69
C GLU A 176 -5.12 7.91 -10.21
N ALA A 177 -4.30 8.70 -9.48
CA ALA A 177 -4.03 10.09 -9.79
C ALA A 177 -3.50 10.29 -11.23
N SER A 178 -2.60 9.41 -11.69
CA SER A 178 -2.04 9.48 -13.06
C SER A 178 -3.09 9.35 -14.17
N LYS A 179 -4.16 8.57 -13.93
CA LYS A 179 -5.29 8.45 -14.85
C LYS A 179 -6.22 9.67 -14.76
N ALA A 180 -6.41 10.19 -13.54
CA ALA A 180 -7.22 11.38 -13.32
C ALA A 180 -6.62 12.62 -14.00
N GLU A 181 -5.31 12.81 -14.00
CA GLU A 181 -4.62 13.90 -14.71
C GLU A 181 -4.91 13.89 -16.22
N LYS A 182 -5.03 12.70 -16.84
CA LYS A 182 -5.42 12.57 -18.24
C LYS A 182 -6.87 13.02 -18.45
N LEU A 183 -7.77 12.60 -17.58
CA LEU A 183 -9.18 12.99 -17.64
C LEU A 183 -9.41 14.48 -17.33
N GLN A 184 -8.59 15.11 -16.47
CA GLN A 184 -8.67 16.56 -16.26
C GLN A 184 -8.45 17.35 -17.56
N LYS A 185 -7.58 16.88 -18.45
CA LYS A 185 -7.36 17.49 -19.78
C LYS A 185 -8.58 17.33 -20.70
N GLU A 186 -9.45 16.36 -20.40
CA GLU A 186 -10.73 16.14 -21.07
C GLU A 186 -11.90 16.91 -20.41
N GLY A 187 -11.63 17.68 -19.34
CA GLY A 187 -12.61 18.52 -18.64
C GLY A 187 -13.23 17.90 -17.39
N PHE A 188 -12.83 16.71 -16.98
CA PHE A 188 -13.26 16.10 -15.72
C PHE A 188 -12.64 16.78 -14.51
N ASN A 189 -13.30 16.76 -13.34
CA ASN A 189 -12.85 17.46 -12.16
C ASN A 189 -12.32 16.50 -11.08
N ILE A 190 -11.13 16.76 -10.54
CA ILE A 190 -10.68 16.13 -9.30
C ILE A 190 -11.33 16.85 -8.13
N LEU A 191 -12.22 16.16 -7.39
CA LEU A 191 -12.95 16.71 -6.26
C LEU A 191 -12.24 16.52 -4.93
N ALA A 192 -11.41 15.49 -4.82
CA ALA A 192 -10.62 15.20 -3.63
C ALA A 192 -9.30 14.54 -4.01
N ASP A 193 -8.21 15.10 -3.51
CA ASP A 193 -6.86 14.58 -3.63
C ASP A 193 -6.34 14.27 -2.22
N PRO A 194 -5.97 12.99 -1.94
CA PRO A 194 -5.42 12.60 -0.63
C PRO A 194 -4.21 13.40 -0.20
N LYS A 195 -3.36 13.85 -1.13
CA LYS A 195 -2.20 14.69 -0.81
C LYS A 195 -2.59 16.02 -0.17
N GLN A 196 -3.70 16.60 -0.62
CA GLN A 196 -4.23 17.84 -0.05
C GLN A 196 -5.02 17.59 1.24
N GLN A 197 -5.69 16.44 1.32
CA GLN A 197 -6.50 16.07 2.50
C GLN A 197 -5.64 15.64 3.69
N TYR A 198 -4.49 15.01 3.43
CA TYR A 198 -3.61 14.44 4.44
C TYR A 198 -2.15 14.83 4.17
N PRO A 199 -1.81 16.12 4.33
CA PRO A 199 -0.46 16.62 4.02
C PRO A 199 0.64 15.98 4.90
N GLU A 200 0.30 15.58 6.12
CA GLU A 200 1.20 14.87 7.04
C GLU A 200 1.34 13.37 6.74
N GLY A 201 0.68 12.91 5.67
CA GLY A 201 0.65 11.51 5.29
C GLY A 201 -0.62 10.79 5.73
N PHE A 202 -0.75 9.56 5.22
CA PHE A 202 -1.85 8.65 5.53
C PHE A 202 -1.33 7.22 5.36
N PRO A 203 -1.14 6.44 6.42
CA PRO A 203 -0.52 5.13 6.35
C PRO A 203 -1.50 4.11 5.76
N ASP A 204 -1.80 4.25 4.46
CA ASP A 204 -2.77 3.42 3.74
C ASP A 204 -2.42 1.94 3.82
N ARG A 205 -1.12 1.65 3.69
CA ARG A 205 -0.58 0.30 3.72
C ARG A 205 0.69 0.23 4.54
N ILE A 206 0.87 -0.89 5.22
CA ILE A 206 2.01 -1.11 6.13
C ILE A 206 2.63 -2.50 5.93
N ILE A 207 3.76 -2.71 6.58
CA ILE A 207 4.36 -4.01 6.83
C ILE A 207 4.05 -4.41 8.26
N ALA A 208 3.51 -5.62 8.43
CA ALA A 208 3.21 -6.19 9.74
C ALA A 208 4.09 -7.42 10.02
N ALA A 209 4.48 -7.60 11.29
CA ALA A 209 5.22 -8.75 11.76
C ALA A 209 4.58 -9.35 13.01
N THR A 210 4.84 -10.65 13.26
CA THR A 210 4.47 -11.27 14.53
C THR A 210 5.41 -10.81 15.64
N GLY A 211 4.94 -10.66 16.88
CA GLY A 211 5.79 -10.37 18.03
C GLY A 211 6.87 -11.45 18.23
N LYS A 212 6.51 -12.71 17.98
CA LYS A 212 7.46 -13.81 18.02
C LYS A 212 8.72 -13.59 17.17
N ILE A 213 8.59 -13.08 15.93
CA ILE A 213 9.75 -12.85 15.07
C ILE A 213 10.56 -11.65 15.53
N LEU A 214 9.89 -10.61 16.05
CA LEU A 214 10.55 -9.42 16.61
C LEU A 214 11.43 -9.77 17.81
N GLU A 215 10.98 -10.67 18.67
CA GLU A 215 11.73 -11.13 19.84
C GLU A 215 12.83 -12.12 19.46
N SER A 216 12.54 -13.10 18.60
CA SER A 216 13.46 -14.21 18.31
C SER A 216 14.54 -13.90 17.28
N LYS A 217 14.30 -12.95 16.35
CA LYS A 217 15.19 -12.64 15.24
C LYS A 217 15.22 -11.13 14.89
N PRO A 218 15.43 -10.23 15.85
CA PRO A 218 15.38 -8.78 15.60
C PRO A 218 16.38 -8.33 14.52
N GLU A 219 17.59 -8.94 14.47
CA GLU A 219 18.60 -8.60 13.47
C GLU A 219 18.17 -9.01 12.05
N PHE A 220 17.43 -10.11 11.89
CA PHE A 220 16.88 -10.49 10.58
C PHE A 220 15.78 -9.54 10.15
N VAL A 221 14.92 -9.10 11.09
CA VAL A 221 13.91 -8.10 10.81
C VAL A 221 14.56 -6.77 10.42
N LYS A 222 15.63 -6.35 11.11
CA LYS A 222 16.37 -5.13 10.76
C LYS A 222 17.04 -5.24 9.38
N ALA A 223 17.66 -6.38 9.07
CA ALA A 223 18.24 -6.65 7.74
C ALA A 223 17.15 -6.60 6.63
N PHE A 224 16.01 -7.21 6.89
CA PHE A 224 14.84 -7.12 6.00
C PHE A 224 14.40 -5.66 5.79
N LEU A 225 14.27 -4.87 6.85
CA LEU A 225 13.85 -3.47 6.76
C LEU A 225 14.84 -2.60 5.99
N LYS A 226 16.15 -2.81 6.15
CA LYS A 226 17.17 -2.14 5.34
C LYS A 226 17.02 -2.46 3.85
N ALA A 227 16.86 -3.74 3.52
CA ALA A 227 16.62 -4.15 2.14
C ALA A 227 15.35 -3.55 1.54
N MET A 228 14.27 -3.46 2.32
CA MET A 228 13.02 -2.83 1.88
C MET A 228 13.18 -1.32 1.64
N ILE A 229 13.86 -0.59 2.52
CA ILE A 229 14.14 0.83 2.33
C ILE A 229 14.95 1.06 1.05
N ARG A 230 16.02 0.27 0.82
CA ARG A 230 16.80 0.33 -0.43
C ARG A 230 15.93 0.03 -1.66
N SER A 231 15.01 -0.92 -1.55
CA SER A 231 14.09 -1.21 -2.66
C SER A 231 13.13 -0.05 -2.94
N TYR A 232 12.67 0.67 -1.91
CA TYR A 232 11.87 1.89 -2.10
C TYR A 232 12.69 2.97 -2.82
N TRP A 233 13.95 3.17 -2.45
CA TRP A 233 14.84 4.09 -3.14
C TRP A 233 15.01 3.71 -4.61
N PHE A 234 15.31 2.44 -4.88
CA PHE A 234 15.45 1.93 -6.24
C PHE A 234 14.18 2.13 -7.09
N VAL A 235 13.02 1.80 -6.56
CA VAL A 235 11.73 1.97 -7.26
C VAL A 235 11.45 3.44 -7.56
N ARG A 236 11.85 4.34 -6.68
CA ARG A 236 11.60 5.78 -6.79
C ARG A 236 12.69 6.56 -7.50
N ASP A 237 13.87 6.01 -7.71
CA ASP A 237 14.97 6.64 -8.46
C ASP A 237 14.66 6.61 -9.96
N GLN A 238 14.20 7.74 -10.47
CA GLN A 238 13.71 7.91 -11.84
C GLN A 238 14.75 8.62 -12.73
N PRO A 239 14.77 8.40 -14.04
CA PRO A 239 13.94 7.52 -14.87
C PRO A 239 14.59 6.15 -15.19
N GLY A 240 15.78 5.87 -14.66
CA GLY A 240 16.63 4.74 -15.08
C GLY A 240 16.04 3.35 -14.85
N ASN A 241 15.20 3.18 -13.83
CA ASN A 241 14.73 1.87 -13.39
C ASN A 241 13.39 1.43 -14.01
N PHE A 242 12.78 2.27 -14.85
CA PHE A 242 11.48 1.98 -15.44
C PHE A 242 11.47 0.69 -16.26
N SER A 243 12.44 0.50 -17.14
CA SER A 243 12.52 -0.71 -17.99
C SER A 243 12.69 -1.99 -17.17
N TYR A 244 13.45 -1.92 -16.08
CA TYR A 244 13.61 -3.03 -15.15
C TYR A 244 12.28 -3.38 -14.47
N LEU A 245 11.59 -2.39 -13.89
CA LEU A 245 10.31 -2.57 -13.21
C LEU A 245 9.23 -3.12 -14.14
N TYR A 246 9.21 -2.65 -15.40
CA TYR A 246 8.30 -3.16 -16.42
C TYR A 246 8.55 -4.63 -16.76
N ASN A 247 9.82 -5.03 -16.88
CA ASN A 247 10.18 -6.42 -17.14
C ASN A 247 9.95 -7.32 -15.91
N LEU A 248 10.23 -6.84 -14.71
CA LEU A 248 9.91 -7.53 -13.46
C LEU A 248 8.40 -7.80 -13.37
N GLU A 249 7.59 -6.82 -13.63
CA GLU A 249 6.15 -6.95 -13.63
C GLU A 249 5.68 -8.03 -14.61
N LYS A 250 6.18 -8.02 -15.84
CA LYS A 250 5.85 -9.07 -16.82
C LYS A 250 6.16 -10.47 -16.30
N ARG A 251 7.34 -10.67 -15.70
CA ARG A 251 7.72 -11.98 -15.15
C ARG A 251 6.80 -12.40 -14.01
N LEU A 252 6.48 -11.49 -13.08
CA LEU A 252 5.61 -11.77 -11.94
C LEU A 252 4.19 -12.16 -12.38
N ARG A 253 3.67 -11.60 -13.48
CA ARG A 253 2.36 -11.97 -14.00
C ARG A 253 2.28 -13.42 -14.45
N PHE A 254 3.33 -13.92 -15.11
CA PHE A 254 3.39 -15.33 -15.52
C PHE A 254 3.51 -16.29 -14.33
N GLN A 255 3.91 -15.80 -13.18
CA GLN A 255 4.05 -16.58 -11.94
C GLN A 255 2.84 -16.44 -11.02
N SER A 256 1.89 -15.55 -11.33
CA SER A 256 0.68 -15.34 -10.52
C SER A 256 -0.32 -16.48 -10.72
N PRO A 257 -1.00 -16.97 -9.68
CA PRO A 257 -2.06 -17.95 -9.78
C PRO A 257 -3.35 -17.42 -10.43
N ASP A 258 -3.45 -16.11 -10.72
CA ASP A 258 -4.57 -15.49 -11.43
C ASP A 258 -4.11 -14.90 -12.76
N PRO A 259 -4.07 -15.71 -13.84
CA PRO A 259 -3.59 -15.27 -15.12
C PRO A 259 -4.55 -14.34 -15.89
N ASP A 260 -5.84 -14.36 -15.62
CA ASP A 260 -6.83 -13.74 -16.51
C ASP A 260 -7.44 -12.43 -16.00
N GLU A 261 -7.67 -12.27 -14.71
CA GLU A 261 -8.33 -11.07 -14.21
C GLU A 261 -7.36 -9.92 -13.91
N GLY A 262 -6.14 -10.23 -13.46
CA GLY A 262 -5.12 -9.23 -13.15
C GLY A 262 -4.26 -8.85 -14.36
N GLY A 263 -3.93 -9.82 -15.21
CA GLY A 263 -2.92 -9.68 -16.26
C GLY A 263 -3.21 -8.57 -17.26
N ALA A 264 -4.32 -8.62 -17.95
CA ALA A 264 -4.68 -7.65 -18.97
C ALA A 264 -5.18 -6.31 -18.40
N ARG A 265 -5.82 -6.32 -17.24
CA ARG A 265 -6.43 -5.11 -16.63
C ARG A 265 -5.41 -4.17 -15.99
N PHE A 266 -4.27 -4.69 -15.55
CA PHE A 266 -3.24 -3.90 -14.86
C PHE A 266 -1.96 -3.72 -15.69
N ALA A 267 -1.95 -4.23 -16.94
CA ALA A 267 -0.76 -4.40 -17.77
C ALA A 267 0.04 -3.14 -18.08
N THR A 268 -0.62 -2.03 -18.30
CA THR A 268 0.04 -0.83 -18.86
C THR A 268 0.48 0.20 -17.83
N ALA A 269 0.15 -0.02 -16.57
CA ALA A 269 0.27 1.02 -15.57
C ALA A 269 1.16 0.65 -14.39
N SER A 270 1.58 -0.61 -14.21
CA SER A 270 2.19 -0.97 -12.93
C SER A 270 3.59 -0.44 -12.72
N ALA A 271 4.40 -0.28 -13.77
CA ALA A 271 5.71 0.36 -13.60
C ALA A 271 5.57 1.86 -13.32
N GLU A 272 4.69 2.56 -14.06
CA GLU A 272 4.37 3.98 -13.80
C GLU A 272 3.71 4.15 -12.42
N ILE A 273 2.79 3.24 -12.06
CA ILE A 273 2.13 3.25 -10.76
C ILE A 273 3.13 2.94 -9.64
N ALA A 274 4.01 1.95 -9.80
CA ALA A 274 5.02 1.62 -8.80
C ALA A 274 5.94 2.81 -8.52
N GLN A 275 6.35 3.52 -9.57
CA GLN A 275 7.17 4.71 -9.45
C GLN A 275 6.43 5.89 -8.79
N ALA A 276 5.12 6.01 -9.04
CA ALA A 276 4.27 7.02 -8.42
C ALA A 276 3.79 6.64 -7.01
N MET A 277 4.05 5.40 -6.56
CA MET A 277 3.63 4.96 -5.23
C MET A 277 4.36 5.74 -4.14
N PRO A 278 3.64 6.21 -3.12
CA PRO A 278 4.20 6.97 -2.00
C PRO A 278 4.89 6.04 -0.99
N PHE A 279 5.88 5.24 -1.45
CA PHE A 279 6.71 4.45 -0.56
C PHE A 279 7.54 5.38 0.33
N PRO A 280 7.55 5.17 1.65
CA PRO A 280 8.33 5.99 2.56
C PRO A 280 9.84 5.75 2.37
N ILE A 281 10.61 6.80 2.09
CA ILE A 281 12.07 6.69 1.85
C ILE A 281 12.86 6.33 3.12
N ASP A 282 12.27 6.52 4.27
CA ASP A 282 12.80 6.17 5.59
C ASP A 282 12.14 4.89 6.17
N GLY A 283 11.18 4.31 5.45
CA GLY A 283 10.42 3.16 5.90
C GLY A 283 9.38 3.47 6.99
N LEU A 284 9.23 4.72 7.43
CA LEU A 284 8.32 5.07 8.53
C LEU A 284 6.90 5.37 8.04
N PRO A 285 5.88 4.79 8.66
CA PRO A 285 4.49 5.19 8.43
C PRO A 285 4.18 6.50 9.17
N THR A 286 3.41 7.37 8.52
CA THR A 286 3.00 8.67 9.07
C THR A 286 1.49 8.87 8.96
N GLY A 287 0.89 9.75 9.77
CA GLY A 287 -0.51 10.14 9.66
C GLY A 287 -1.51 9.14 10.27
N PHE A 288 -1.13 8.39 11.29
CA PHE A 288 -2.03 7.43 11.97
C PHE A 288 -3.28 8.08 12.54
N GLU A 289 -3.16 9.27 13.11
CA GLU A 289 -4.28 10.02 13.66
C GLU A 289 -5.34 10.32 12.62
N ALA A 290 -4.91 10.78 11.43
CA ALA A 290 -5.82 11.05 10.31
C ALA A 290 -6.51 9.78 9.79
N LEU A 291 -5.80 8.64 9.77
CA LEU A 291 -6.38 7.36 9.42
C LEU A 291 -7.42 6.92 10.44
N LEU A 292 -7.10 6.98 11.72
CA LEU A 292 -8.03 6.56 12.78
C LEU A 292 -9.26 7.46 12.86
N GLU A 293 -9.09 8.76 12.60
CA GLU A 293 -10.21 9.70 12.51
C GLU A 293 -11.14 9.34 11.34
N GLU A 294 -10.58 9.09 10.15
CA GLU A 294 -11.37 8.66 8.98
C GLU A 294 -12.12 7.35 9.25
N GLU A 295 -11.47 6.36 9.86
CA GLU A 295 -12.10 5.08 10.20
C GLU A 295 -13.26 5.25 11.22
N ARG A 296 -13.13 6.21 12.16
CA ARG A 296 -14.25 6.59 13.05
C ARG A 296 -15.39 7.24 12.29
N GLU A 297 -15.08 8.19 11.40
CA GLU A 297 -16.09 8.86 10.57
C GLU A 297 -16.85 7.88 9.68
N VAL A 298 -16.18 6.87 9.15
CA VAL A 298 -16.81 5.82 8.34
C VAL A 298 -17.64 4.84 9.18
N GLY A 299 -17.39 4.80 10.50
CA GLY A 299 -18.09 3.93 11.45
C GLY A 299 -17.50 2.53 11.57
N ASP A 300 -16.26 2.34 11.11
CA ASP A 300 -15.59 1.05 11.12
C ASP A 300 -14.81 0.80 12.42
N LEU A 301 -14.50 1.84 13.20
CA LEU A 301 -13.91 1.70 14.53
C LEU A 301 -15.02 1.48 15.58
N ASN A 302 -15.59 0.30 15.60
CA ASN A 302 -16.60 -0.14 16.58
C ASN A 302 -15.99 -0.97 17.73
N TYR A 303 -14.71 -0.76 18.02
CA TYR A 303 -13.94 -1.45 19.04
C TYR A 303 -13.01 -0.48 19.78
N ASP A 304 -12.51 -0.88 20.93
CA ASP A 304 -11.51 -0.10 21.70
C ASP A 304 -10.18 -0.12 20.91
N VAL A 305 -9.84 1.02 20.31
CA VAL A 305 -8.64 1.17 19.49
C VAL A 305 -7.42 1.21 20.40
N PRO A 306 -6.48 0.25 20.26
CA PRO A 306 -5.26 0.30 21.06
C PRO A 306 -4.43 1.55 20.75
N PRO A 307 -3.69 2.10 21.72
CA PRO A 307 -2.75 3.19 21.46
C PRO A 307 -1.76 2.85 20.35
N ILE A 308 -1.43 3.81 19.50
CA ILE A 308 -0.50 3.62 18.36
C ILE A 308 0.81 2.98 18.82
N ARG A 309 1.36 3.40 19.97
CA ARG A 309 2.60 2.84 20.52
C ARG A 309 2.53 1.34 20.87
N GLU A 310 1.33 0.80 21.11
CA GLU A 310 1.11 -0.62 21.41
C GLU A 310 0.88 -1.47 20.17
N VAL A 311 0.60 -0.81 19.04
CA VAL A 311 0.39 -1.44 17.73
C VAL A 311 1.65 -1.35 16.88
N CYS A 312 2.49 -0.34 17.10
CA CYS A 312 3.66 -0.05 16.28
C CYS A 312 4.96 -0.41 17.01
N ALA A 313 5.82 -1.20 16.33
CA ALA A 313 7.18 -1.53 16.74
C ALA A 313 8.18 -0.94 15.72
N LEU A 314 8.39 0.38 15.77
CA LEU A 314 9.11 1.13 14.73
C LEU A 314 10.59 1.39 15.04
N ASP A 315 11.12 0.88 16.14
CA ASP A 315 12.52 1.16 16.52
C ASP A 315 13.50 0.52 15.52
N LEU A 316 13.24 -0.71 15.10
CA LEU A 316 14.10 -1.41 14.14
C LEU A 316 14.14 -0.70 12.77
N VAL A 317 13.04 -0.13 12.30
CA VAL A 317 13.04 0.60 11.01
C VAL A 317 13.77 1.94 11.13
N ARG A 318 13.67 2.62 12.28
CA ARG A 318 14.46 3.84 12.57
C ARG A 318 15.95 3.56 12.62
N GLU A 319 16.35 2.45 13.25
CA GLU A 319 17.74 2.00 13.25
C GLU A 319 18.20 1.63 11.85
N ALA A 320 17.42 0.84 11.11
CA ALA A 320 17.72 0.44 9.75
C ALA A 320 17.96 1.66 8.83
N PHE A 321 17.10 2.67 8.91
CA PHE A 321 17.26 3.89 8.12
C PHE A 321 18.52 4.67 8.53
N ARG A 322 18.77 4.86 9.85
CA ARG A 322 19.99 5.54 10.33
C ARG A 322 21.27 4.84 9.88
N GLU A 323 21.31 3.52 9.91
CA GLU A 323 22.45 2.74 9.42
C GLU A 323 22.65 2.94 7.90
N LEU A 324 21.59 2.96 7.10
CA LEU A 324 21.69 3.14 5.64
C LEU A 324 22.19 4.53 5.26
N VAL A 325 21.61 5.60 5.83
CA VAL A 325 22.04 6.98 5.51
C VAL A 325 23.41 7.33 6.05
N GLY A 326 23.90 6.56 7.02
CA GLY A 326 25.27 6.67 7.54
C GLY A 326 26.32 6.04 6.64
N ARG A 327 25.95 5.31 5.58
CA ARG A 327 26.88 4.66 4.65
C ARG A 327 27.23 5.59 3.51
N GLU A 328 28.51 5.94 3.37
CA GLU A 328 28.99 6.86 2.34
C GLU A 328 28.68 6.37 0.90
N GLU A 329 28.74 5.06 0.67
CA GLU A 329 28.44 4.46 -0.64
C GLU A 329 26.97 4.57 -1.07
N LEU A 330 26.03 4.72 -0.12
CA LEU A 330 24.60 4.86 -0.38
C LEU A 330 24.12 6.33 -0.41
N LYS A 331 24.97 7.25 0.00
CA LYS A 331 24.66 8.67 0.08
C LYS A 331 24.20 9.29 -1.26
N PRO A 332 24.85 9.02 -2.40
CA PRO A 332 24.42 9.56 -3.69
C PRO A 332 23.02 9.06 -4.11
N GLU A 333 22.70 7.78 -3.79
CA GLU A 333 21.39 7.20 -4.06
C GLU A 333 20.30 7.89 -3.22
N PHE A 334 20.55 8.01 -1.92
CA PHE A 334 19.62 8.68 -1.00
C PHE A 334 19.38 10.15 -1.37
N GLU A 335 20.41 10.89 -1.77
CA GLU A 335 20.30 12.29 -2.20
C GLU A 335 19.43 12.44 -3.45
N ARG A 336 19.61 11.58 -4.46
CA ARG A 336 18.78 11.59 -5.69
C ARG A 336 17.32 11.33 -5.38
N VAL A 337 17.03 10.29 -4.56
CA VAL A 337 15.65 9.94 -4.18
C VAL A 337 15.02 11.05 -3.34
N SER A 338 15.76 11.60 -2.39
CA SER A 338 15.28 12.70 -1.55
C SER A 338 14.95 13.97 -2.37
N ALA A 339 15.76 14.27 -3.38
CA ALA A 339 15.48 15.38 -4.30
C ALA A 339 14.22 15.11 -5.15
N ALA A 340 14.05 13.89 -5.64
CA ALA A 340 12.87 13.49 -6.39
C ALA A 340 11.59 13.56 -5.53
N VAL A 341 11.64 13.09 -4.29
CA VAL A 341 10.53 13.19 -3.33
C VAL A 341 10.12 14.64 -3.10
N LYS A 342 11.08 15.53 -2.84
CA LYS A 342 10.80 16.97 -2.64
C LYS A 342 10.19 17.62 -3.89
N ARG A 343 10.67 17.26 -5.09
CA ARG A 343 10.18 17.81 -6.36
C ARG A 343 8.76 17.39 -6.70
N PHE A 344 8.38 16.18 -6.37
CA PHE A 344 7.07 15.60 -6.73
C PHE A 344 6.06 15.62 -5.58
N GLY A 345 6.40 16.19 -4.41
CA GLY A 345 5.49 16.43 -3.30
C GLY A 345 4.96 15.15 -2.65
N TYR A 346 5.85 14.20 -2.41
CA TYR A 346 5.50 12.96 -1.68
C TYR A 346 6.17 12.92 -0.31
#